data_d6d4071e6335f8e5ab812a94151dfaa3
#
_entry.id   d6d4071e6335f8e5ab812a94151dfaa3
#
_cell.length_a   1.000
_cell.length_b   1.000
_cell.length_c   1.000
_cell.angle_alpha   90.00
_cell.angle_beta   90.00
_cell.angle_gamma   90.00
#
_symmetry.space_group_name_H-M   'P 1'
#
loop_
_entity.id
_entity.type
_entity.pdbx_description
1 polymer ?
#
loop_
_entity_poly.entity_id
_entity_poly.type
_entity_poly.pdbx_seq_one_letter_code
_entity_poly.pdbx_strand_id
1 'polypeptide(L)'
;MQGAAMSATPATATLVPTYRLDMMGEPCPYPAVATLEAMPQLKAGEILEVISDCPQSINNIPLDAKNHGYEVLAIEQDGPTIRYLIRR
;
A
#
# COMPACT_ATOMS: atom_id res chain seq x y z
N MET A 1 -6.19 -28.65 6.39
CA MET A 1 -6.02 -28.09 6.28
C MET A 1 -5.64 -26.81 6.38
N GLN A 2 -5.33 -26.16 5.80
CA GLN A 2 -4.97 -24.94 5.84
C GLN A 2 -5.89 -23.97 6.31
N GLY A 3 -7.06 -24.26 6.34
CA GLY A 3 -8.09 -23.39 6.82
C GLY A 3 -7.87 -22.97 8.25
N ALA A 4 -7.36 -23.86 9.04
CA ALA A 4 -7.11 -23.55 10.43
C ALA A 4 -6.09 -22.44 10.60
N ALA A 5 -5.10 -22.41 9.76
CA ALA A 5 -4.09 -21.38 9.85
C ALA A 5 -4.68 -20.02 9.55
N MET A 6 -5.65 -19.97 8.68
CA MET A 6 -6.21 -18.71 8.31
C MET A 6 -7.03 -18.07 9.40
N SER A 7 -7.59 -18.84 10.29
CA SER A 7 -8.39 -18.29 11.36
C SER A 7 -7.57 -17.40 12.30
N ALA A 8 -6.27 -17.62 12.37
CA ALA A 8 -5.40 -16.82 13.20
C ALA A 8 -4.73 -15.69 12.43
N THR A 9 -5.05 -15.54 11.18
CA THR A 9 -4.40 -14.58 10.31
C THR A 9 -4.90 -13.17 10.58
N PRO A 10 -4.02 -12.18 10.76
CA PRO A 10 -4.45 -10.80 10.89
C PRO A 10 -5.22 -10.33 9.66
N ALA A 11 -6.09 -9.35 9.83
CA ALA A 11 -6.90 -8.85 8.74
C ALA A 11 -6.06 -8.41 7.53
N THR A 12 -4.92 -7.75 7.78
CA THR A 12 -4.07 -7.29 6.70
C THR A 12 -3.42 -8.43 5.93
N ALA A 13 -3.26 -9.59 6.55
CA ALA A 13 -2.67 -10.74 5.88
C ALA A 13 -3.64 -11.41 4.92
N THR A 14 -4.94 -11.11 5.01
CA THR A 14 -5.92 -11.63 4.05
C THR A 14 -6.06 -10.75 2.82
N LEU A 15 -5.43 -9.57 2.84
CA LEU A 15 -5.47 -8.65 1.71
C LEU A 15 -4.33 -9.00 0.76
N VAL A 16 -4.66 -9.63 -0.35
CA VAL A 16 -3.66 -10.05 -1.32
C VAL A 16 -3.49 -8.94 -2.35
N PRO A 17 -2.33 -8.27 -2.40
CA PRO A 17 -2.14 -7.21 -3.38
C PRO A 17 -2.06 -7.79 -4.79
N THR A 18 -2.66 -7.08 -5.72
CA THR A 18 -2.59 -7.43 -7.14
C THR A 18 -1.23 -7.06 -7.72
N TYR A 19 -0.70 -5.92 -7.28
CA TYR A 19 0.60 -5.41 -7.71
C TYR A 19 1.38 -4.91 -6.52
N ARG A 20 2.69 -4.90 -6.68
CA ARG A 20 3.61 -4.39 -5.66
C ARG A 20 4.50 -3.32 -6.26
N LEU A 21 4.62 -2.19 -5.58
CA LEU A 21 5.46 -1.07 -5.97
C LEU A 21 6.54 -0.89 -4.91
N ASP A 22 7.78 -1.25 -5.27
CA ASP A 22 8.89 -1.15 -4.33
C ASP A 22 9.58 0.19 -4.54
N MET A 23 9.41 1.08 -3.57
CA MET A 23 9.97 2.42 -3.61
C MET A 23 11.04 2.63 -2.54
N MET A 24 11.66 1.55 -2.09
CA MET A 24 12.77 1.63 -1.14
C MET A 24 13.93 2.40 -1.75
N GLY A 25 14.48 3.33 -0.98
CA GLY A 25 15.59 4.16 -1.45
C GLY A 25 15.17 5.36 -2.27
N GLU A 26 13.90 5.51 -2.59
CA GLU A 26 13.43 6.66 -3.37
C GLU A 26 13.09 7.83 -2.45
N PRO A 27 13.61 9.03 -2.72
CA PRO A 27 13.30 10.18 -1.88
C PRO A 27 11.87 10.67 -2.11
N CYS A 28 11.29 11.28 -1.08
CA CYS A 28 10.01 11.95 -1.24
C CYS A 28 10.17 13.12 -2.21
N PRO A 29 9.17 13.36 -3.06
CA PRO A 29 7.83 12.79 -3.05
C PRO A 29 7.64 11.63 -4.05
N TYR A 30 8.70 11.02 -4.54
CA TYR A 30 8.60 10.00 -5.58
C TYR A 30 7.69 8.82 -5.21
N PRO A 31 7.69 8.28 -3.98
CA PRO A 31 6.76 7.19 -3.66
C PRO A 31 5.31 7.58 -3.88
N ALA A 32 4.92 8.80 -3.51
CA ALA A 32 3.56 9.27 -3.70
C ALA A 32 3.25 9.45 -5.20
N VAL A 33 4.17 10.04 -5.95
CA VAL A 33 3.99 10.24 -7.38
C VAL A 33 3.83 8.90 -8.10
N ALA A 34 4.70 7.94 -7.78
CA ALA A 34 4.64 6.63 -8.40
C ALA A 34 3.34 5.91 -8.05
N THR A 35 2.86 6.06 -6.81
CA THR A 35 1.58 5.49 -6.39
C THR A 35 0.44 6.05 -7.23
N LEU A 36 0.39 7.36 -7.42
CA LEU A 36 -0.67 7.99 -8.21
C LEU A 36 -0.60 7.60 -9.67
N GLU A 37 0.59 7.31 -10.18
CA GLU A 37 0.75 6.85 -11.56
C GLU A 37 0.33 5.38 -11.72
N ALA A 38 0.54 4.58 -10.69
CA ALA A 38 0.23 3.16 -10.75
C ALA A 38 -1.26 2.89 -10.57
N MET A 39 -1.94 3.63 -9.70
CA MET A 39 -3.32 3.35 -9.35
C MET A 39 -4.28 3.32 -10.54
N PRO A 40 -4.21 4.25 -11.51
CA PRO A 40 -5.12 4.19 -12.66
C PRO A 40 -4.95 2.95 -13.52
N GLN A 41 -3.84 2.25 -13.41
CA GLN A 41 -3.59 1.04 -14.17
C GLN A 41 -4.26 -0.18 -13.54
N LEU A 42 -4.71 -0.08 -12.31
CA LEU A 42 -5.43 -1.13 -11.64
C LEU A 42 -6.88 -1.11 -12.04
N LYS A 43 -7.51 -2.28 -11.99
CA LYS A 43 -8.96 -2.38 -12.14
C LYS A 43 -9.64 -2.11 -10.82
N ALA A 44 -10.91 -1.77 -10.88
CA ALA A 44 -11.68 -1.51 -9.67
C ALA A 44 -11.61 -2.70 -8.72
N GLY A 45 -11.31 -2.44 -7.47
CA GLY A 45 -11.18 -3.47 -6.45
C GLY A 45 -9.80 -4.08 -6.33
N GLU A 46 -8.89 -3.81 -7.26
CA GLU A 46 -7.52 -4.32 -7.15
C GLU A 46 -6.73 -3.52 -6.13
N ILE A 47 -5.75 -4.17 -5.54
CA ILE A 47 -4.98 -3.62 -4.44
C ILE A 47 -3.52 -3.44 -4.87
N LEU A 48 -2.97 -2.26 -4.58
CA LEU A 48 -1.57 -1.96 -4.77
C LEU A 48 -0.87 -1.98 -3.42
N GLU A 49 0.24 -2.72 -3.34
CA GLU A 49 1.12 -2.68 -2.19
C GLU A 49 2.27 -1.73 -2.51
N VAL A 50 2.43 -0.70 -1.69
CA VAL A 50 3.54 0.26 -1.84
C VAL A 50 4.46 0.11 -0.66
N ILE A 51 5.75 -0.04 -0.92
CA ILE A 51 6.78 -0.15 0.12
C ILE A 51 7.72 1.02 -0.02
N SER A 52 7.92 1.76 1.07
CA SER A 52 8.75 2.95 1.08
C SER A 52 9.54 3.05 2.39
N ASP A 53 10.69 3.68 2.33
CA ASP A 53 11.44 4.01 3.54
C ASP A 53 11.48 5.51 3.80
N CYS A 54 10.67 6.29 3.12
CA CYS A 54 10.57 7.72 3.34
C CYS A 54 9.56 8.02 4.45
N PRO A 55 9.99 8.59 5.59
CA PRO A 55 9.06 8.84 6.71
C PRO A 55 7.90 9.76 6.34
N GLN A 56 8.12 10.71 5.43
CA GLN A 56 7.08 11.65 5.04
C GLN A 56 6.00 11.00 4.18
N SER A 57 6.27 9.83 3.59
CA SER A 57 5.27 9.14 2.79
C SER A 57 4.07 8.73 3.62
N ILE A 58 4.23 8.58 4.93
CA ILE A 58 3.13 8.20 5.81
C ILE A 58 2.03 9.26 5.82
N ASN A 59 2.36 10.50 5.49
CA ASN A 59 1.36 11.56 5.35
C ASN A 59 0.94 11.74 3.90
N ASN A 60 1.89 11.66 2.97
CA ASN A 60 1.66 12.00 1.58
C ASN A 60 0.88 10.93 0.83
N ILE A 61 1.28 9.67 0.98
CA ILE A 61 0.64 8.59 0.23
C ILE A 61 -0.83 8.40 0.62
N PRO A 62 -1.17 8.30 1.92
CA PRO A 62 -2.59 8.16 2.29
C PRO A 62 -3.43 9.37 1.89
N LEU A 63 -2.89 10.57 2.04
CA LEU A 63 -3.62 11.78 1.69
C LEU A 63 -3.90 11.84 0.20
N ASP A 64 -2.89 11.58 -0.62
CA ASP A 64 -3.04 11.61 -2.06
C ASP A 64 -4.00 10.52 -2.54
N ALA A 65 -3.90 9.33 -1.98
CA ALA A 65 -4.81 8.25 -2.34
C ALA A 65 -6.26 8.63 -2.02
N LYS A 66 -6.48 9.18 -0.84
CA LYS A 66 -7.81 9.59 -0.42
C LYS A 66 -8.36 10.70 -1.30
N ASN A 67 -7.52 11.68 -1.64
CA ASN A 67 -7.93 12.80 -2.48
C ASN A 67 -8.31 12.37 -3.89
N HIS A 68 -7.78 11.24 -4.36
CA HIS A 68 -8.09 10.70 -5.66
C HIS A 68 -9.17 9.61 -5.64
N GLY A 69 -9.79 9.41 -4.48
CA GLY A 69 -10.89 8.47 -4.36
C GLY A 69 -10.48 7.02 -4.16
N TYR A 70 -9.23 6.77 -3.82
CA TYR A 70 -8.75 5.43 -3.52
C TYR A 70 -8.88 5.14 -2.04
N GLU A 71 -8.97 3.85 -1.70
CA GLU A 71 -9.14 3.45 -0.31
C GLU A 71 -7.82 2.92 0.25
N VAL A 72 -7.35 3.51 1.34
CA VAL A 72 -6.17 3.02 2.05
C VAL A 72 -6.63 1.95 3.03
N LEU A 73 -6.28 0.71 2.75
CA LEU A 73 -6.74 -0.43 3.54
C LEU A 73 -5.88 -0.66 4.77
N ALA A 74 -4.58 -0.44 4.66
CA ALA A 74 -3.66 -0.66 5.76
C ALA A 74 -2.40 0.16 5.58
N ILE A 75 -1.81 0.56 6.71
CA ILE A 75 -0.49 1.17 6.77
C ILE A 75 0.26 0.43 7.85
N GLU A 76 1.36 -0.22 7.49
CA GLU A 76 2.18 -0.99 8.42
C GLU A 76 3.59 -0.44 8.41
N GLN A 77 4.18 -0.29 9.59
CA GLN A 77 5.54 0.22 9.71
C GLN A 77 6.38 -0.80 10.48
N ASP A 78 7.54 -1.12 9.90
CA ASP A 78 8.51 -2.02 10.50
C ASP A 78 9.87 -1.35 10.41
N GLY A 79 10.29 -0.70 11.50
CA GLY A 79 11.50 0.11 11.49
C GLY A 79 11.34 1.26 10.50
N PRO A 80 12.30 1.47 9.60
CA PRO A 80 12.19 2.53 8.60
C PRO A 80 11.29 2.16 7.43
N THR A 81 10.88 0.91 7.31
CA THR A 81 10.08 0.45 6.17
C THR A 81 8.60 0.65 6.45
N ILE A 82 7.90 1.28 5.51
CA ILE A 82 6.46 1.51 5.60
C ILE A 82 5.80 0.84 4.42
N ARG A 83 4.74 0.08 4.71
CA ARG A 83 3.98 -0.66 3.72
C ARG A 83 2.56 -0.15 3.69
N TYR A 84 2.09 0.17 2.48
CA TYR A 84 0.73 0.66 2.27
C TYR A 84 -0.04 -0.33 1.41
N LEU A 85 -1.29 -0.58 1.74
CA LEU A 85 -2.21 -1.34 0.91
C LEU A 85 -3.33 -0.39 0.48
N ILE A 86 -3.43 -0.15 -0.81
CA ILE A 86 -4.36 0.83 -1.37
C ILE A 86 -5.22 0.13 -2.42
N ARG A 87 -6.53 0.25 -2.28
CA ARG A 87 -7.48 -0.35 -3.20
C ARG A 87 -8.06 0.71 -4.13
N ARG A 88 -8.15 0.35 -5.40
CA ARG A 88 -8.77 1.22 -6.38
C ARG A 88 -10.30 1.19 -6.33
#